data_c849ac96afedb7fdba673a58a7d67ce3
#
_entry.id   c849ac96afedb7fdba673a58a7d67ce3
#
_cell.length_a   1.000
_cell.length_b   1.000
_cell.length_c   1.000
_cell.angle_alpha   90.00
_cell.angle_beta   90.00
_cell.angle_gamma   90.00
#
_symmetry.space_group_name_H-M   'P 1'
#
loop_
_entity.id
_entity.type
_entity.pdbx_description
1 polymer ?
#
loop_
_entity_poly.entity_id
_entity_poly.type
_entity_poly.pdbx_seq_one_letter_code
_entity_poly.pdbx_strand_id
1 'polypeptide(L)'
;MDVARTRFVRKQAPIPPYALDVRGLKMSYGNTEVLRGVDLKVAPGEVVALLGPNGAGKTTTIEILEGLRCRTGGKVLVLGTDPECGDERWQARIGMVLQSWGDHRRWSVRTLLAHLTAHYSGLVPSPRGVQNVDQLLEAVGLTAQAHRRIGQLSGGQRRRLDVAIGLVGNPELIFLDEPTTGFDPEARAAFHELIRSIARQRSTAMVLTTHDLTEAELLADSVAILVSGRIVARGTTETIARKHSWGTRVSWREHERLYSKTVSESVPFVRDLSLTKPHIT
;
A
#
# COMPACT_ATOMS: atom_id res chain seq x y z
N MET A 1 16.61 9.72 55.29
CA MET A 1 17.11 8.73 54.30
C MET A 1 16.30 8.97 53.03
N ASP A 2 16.94 9.68 52.13
CA ASP A 2 16.29 10.17 50.88
C ASP A 2 16.59 9.16 49.78
N VAL A 3 15.55 8.44 49.34
CA VAL A 3 15.71 7.44 48.28
C VAL A 3 15.57 8.18 46.96
N ALA A 4 16.70 8.52 46.37
CA ALA A 4 16.81 9.12 45.06
C ALA A 4 16.08 8.26 44.02
N ARG A 5 14.92 8.72 43.53
CA ARG A 5 14.25 8.20 42.36
C ARG A 5 15.04 8.50 41.12
N THR A 6 15.91 7.58 40.71
CA THR A 6 16.59 7.65 39.43
C THR A 6 15.54 7.56 38.32
N ARG A 7 15.15 8.69 37.74
CA ARG A 7 14.39 8.76 36.49
C ARG A 7 15.25 8.18 35.39
N PHE A 8 14.99 6.95 34.97
CA PHE A 8 15.46 6.43 33.71
C PHE A 8 14.87 7.28 32.58
N VAL A 9 15.63 8.27 32.12
CA VAL A 9 15.37 8.95 30.83
C VAL A 9 15.63 7.88 29.77
N ARG A 10 14.56 7.23 29.27
CA ARG A 10 14.67 6.41 28.07
C ARG A 10 15.16 7.32 26.94
N LYS A 11 16.42 7.14 26.52
CA LYS A 11 16.91 7.71 25.26
C LYS A 11 15.89 7.31 24.19
N GLN A 12 15.25 8.30 23.56
CA GLN A 12 14.46 8.05 22.36
C GLN A 12 15.36 7.31 21.36
N ALA A 13 14.94 6.12 20.94
CA ALA A 13 15.66 5.41 19.90
C ALA A 13 15.70 6.32 18.65
N PRO A 14 16.84 6.39 17.95
CA PRO A 14 16.94 7.21 16.74
C PRO A 14 15.83 6.78 15.78
N ILE A 15 15.17 7.77 15.17
CA ILE A 15 14.14 7.55 14.15
C ILE A 15 14.80 6.68 13.06
N PRO A 16 14.25 5.50 12.76
CA PRO A 16 14.85 4.63 11.76
C PRO A 16 14.85 5.36 10.40
N PRO A 17 15.90 5.24 9.58
CA PRO A 17 16.01 5.94 8.31
C PRO A 17 14.95 5.49 7.30
N TYR A 18 14.29 4.37 7.56
CA TYR A 18 13.21 3.81 6.76
C TYR A 18 12.05 3.39 7.65
N ALA A 19 10.82 3.63 7.18
CA ALA A 19 9.61 3.06 7.78
C ALA A 19 9.57 1.54 7.57
N LEU A 20 10.17 1.06 6.46
CA LEU A 20 10.30 -0.35 6.13
C LEU A 20 11.69 -0.63 5.56
N ASP A 21 12.42 -1.62 6.10
CA ASP A 21 13.70 -2.14 5.57
C ASP A 21 13.64 -3.67 5.51
N VAL A 22 13.45 -4.21 4.30
CA VAL A 22 13.36 -5.63 4.00
C VAL A 22 14.57 -6.05 3.17
N ARG A 23 15.25 -7.11 3.59
CA ARG A 23 16.44 -7.65 2.91
C ARG A 23 16.35 -9.15 2.78
N GLY A 24 16.37 -9.63 1.53
CA GLY A 24 16.40 -11.05 1.21
C GLY A 24 15.23 -11.83 1.78
N LEU A 25 14.03 -11.24 1.89
CA LEU A 25 12.86 -11.88 2.49
C LEU A 25 12.49 -13.15 1.71
N LYS A 26 12.39 -14.27 2.45
CA LYS A 26 12.00 -15.58 1.92
C LYS A 26 10.80 -16.13 2.65
N MET A 27 9.94 -16.84 1.92
CA MET A 27 8.81 -17.57 2.48
C MET A 27 8.53 -18.82 1.67
N SER A 28 8.39 -19.95 2.38
CA SER A 28 8.02 -21.25 1.78
C SER A 28 6.86 -21.86 2.53
N TYR A 29 5.93 -22.46 1.80
CA TYR A 29 4.84 -23.30 2.30
C TYR A 29 5.16 -24.75 1.94
N GLY A 30 5.64 -25.52 2.92
CA GLY A 30 6.22 -26.83 2.65
C GLY A 30 7.34 -26.73 1.61
N ASN A 31 7.19 -27.39 0.48
CA ASN A 31 8.20 -27.39 -0.60
C ASN A 31 8.02 -26.26 -1.62
N THR A 32 6.99 -25.41 -1.47
CA THR A 32 6.72 -24.33 -2.42
C THR A 32 7.29 -23.03 -1.91
N GLU A 33 8.35 -22.52 -2.55
CA GLU A 33 8.94 -21.22 -2.26
C GLU A 33 8.13 -20.12 -2.93
N VAL A 34 7.48 -19.28 -2.12
CA VAL A 34 6.62 -18.17 -2.56
C VAL A 34 7.39 -16.86 -2.65
N LEU A 35 8.24 -16.57 -1.65
CA LEU A 35 9.14 -15.40 -1.67
C LEU A 35 10.58 -15.87 -1.74
N ARG A 36 11.35 -15.31 -2.68
CA ARG A 36 12.66 -15.80 -3.11
C ARG A 36 13.77 -14.77 -2.96
N GLY A 37 13.74 -14.00 -1.86
CA GLY A 37 14.70 -12.95 -1.60
C GLY A 37 14.20 -11.59 -2.03
N VAL A 38 13.11 -11.12 -1.42
CA VAL A 38 12.54 -9.78 -1.67
C VAL A 38 13.33 -8.74 -0.89
N ASP A 39 13.76 -7.67 -1.59
CA ASP A 39 14.38 -6.48 -1.01
C ASP A 39 13.46 -5.28 -1.23
N LEU A 40 13.03 -4.62 -0.14
CA LEU A 40 12.12 -3.48 -0.21
C LEU A 40 12.45 -2.48 0.89
N LYS A 41 12.52 -1.21 0.54
CA LYS A 41 12.68 -0.11 1.52
C LYS A 41 11.59 0.93 1.28
N VAL A 42 11.10 1.53 2.35
CA VAL A 42 10.11 2.62 2.28
C VAL A 42 10.57 3.71 3.23
N ALA A 43 10.71 4.91 2.72
CA ALA A 43 11.04 6.07 3.55
C ALA A 43 9.81 6.54 4.35
N PRO A 44 9.99 7.26 5.47
CA PRO A 44 8.87 7.91 6.16
C PRO A 44 8.08 8.83 5.21
N GLY A 45 6.75 8.68 5.19
CA GLY A 45 5.86 9.45 4.34
C GLY A 45 5.89 9.10 2.84
N GLU A 46 6.66 8.08 2.43
CA GLU A 46 6.68 7.58 1.05
C GLU A 46 5.49 6.63 0.81
N VAL A 47 4.91 6.72 -0.37
CA VAL A 47 3.90 5.76 -0.86
C VAL A 47 4.57 4.83 -1.87
N VAL A 48 4.60 3.54 -1.56
CA VAL A 48 5.17 2.50 -2.44
C VAL A 48 4.09 1.53 -2.88
N ALA A 49 3.98 1.32 -4.20
CA ALA A 49 3.12 0.28 -4.75
C ALA A 49 3.92 -1.01 -4.98
N LEU A 50 3.44 -2.12 -4.42
CA LEU A 50 3.91 -3.47 -4.73
C LEU A 50 3.03 -4.04 -5.84
N LEU A 51 3.47 -3.87 -7.08
CA LEU A 51 2.77 -4.27 -8.29
C LEU A 51 3.13 -5.70 -8.69
N GLY A 52 2.16 -6.50 -9.08
CA GLY A 52 2.43 -7.84 -9.60
C GLY A 52 1.17 -8.66 -9.87
N PRO A 53 1.28 -9.74 -10.66
CA PRO A 53 0.15 -10.61 -10.95
C PRO A 53 -0.36 -11.33 -9.70
N ASN A 54 -1.54 -11.94 -9.80
CA ASN A 54 -2.05 -12.82 -8.76
C ASN A 54 -1.10 -14.00 -8.53
N GLY A 55 -0.88 -14.37 -7.27
CA GLY A 55 0.07 -15.42 -6.90
C GLY A 55 1.56 -14.99 -6.90
N ALA A 56 1.90 -13.73 -7.19
CA ALA A 56 3.29 -13.25 -7.14
C ALA A 56 3.90 -13.22 -5.72
N GLY A 57 3.06 -13.28 -4.67
CA GLY A 57 3.47 -13.20 -3.27
C GLY A 57 3.18 -11.87 -2.58
N LYS A 58 2.34 -11.00 -3.19
CA LYS A 58 2.00 -9.67 -2.65
C LYS A 58 1.39 -9.77 -1.24
N THR A 59 0.27 -10.48 -1.10
CA THR A 59 -0.42 -10.68 0.19
C THR A 59 0.48 -11.36 1.21
N THR A 60 1.24 -12.40 0.82
CA THR A 60 2.21 -13.05 1.70
C THR A 60 3.28 -12.07 2.19
N THR A 61 3.73 -11.16 1.33
CA THR A 61 4.67 -10.10 1.74
C THR A 61 4.03 -9.20 2.79
N ILE A 62 2.83 -8.68 2.53
CA ILE A 62 2.10 -7.80 3.46
C ILE A 62 1.86 -8.51 4.81
N GLU A 63 1.34 -9.73 4.82
CA GLU A 63 1.10 -10.50 6.06
C GLU A 63 2.36 -10.66 6.93
N ILE A 64 3.54 -10.85 6.31
CA ILE A 64 4.81 -10.91 7.05
C ILE A 64 5.18 -9.54 7.62
N LEU A 65 4.99 -8.47 6.86
CA LEU A 65 5.29 -7.11 7.29
C LEU A 65 4.37 -6.63 8.42
N GLU A 66 3.14 -7.10 8.44
CA GLU A 66 2.15 -6.84 9.50
C GLU A 66 2.38 -7.68 10.76
N GLY A 67 3.28 -8.67 10.71
CA GLY A 67 3.52 -9.62 11.81
C GLY A 67 2.45 -10.71 11.93
N LEU A 68 1.58 -10.86 10.93
CA LEU A 68 0.55 -11.91 10.90
C LEU A 68 1.11 -13.27 10.47
N ARG A 69 2.32 -13.29 9.91
CA ARG A 69 2.96 -14.49 9.39
C ARG A 69 4.46 -14.49 9.66
N CYS A 70 5.01 -15.62 10.10
CA CYS A 70 6.44 -15.81 10.23
C CYS A 70 7.06 -16.09 8.86
N ARG A 71 8.21 -15.47 8.58
CA ARG A 71 9.02 -15.71 7.38
C ARG A 71 9.90 -16.96 7.53
N THR A 72 10.37 -17.52 6.42
CA THR A 72 11.36 -18.62 6.46
C THR A 72 12.81 -18.14 6.37
N GLY A 73 13.03 -16.85 6.04
CA GLY A 73 14.38 -16.28 6.00
C GLY A 73 14.39 -14.80 5.59
N GLY A 74 15.57 -14.20 5.66
CA GLY A 74 15.78 -12.79 5.41
C GLY A 74 15.67 -11.94 6.67
N LYS A 75 15.84 -10.62 6.50
CA LYS A 75 15.74 -9.62 7.56
C LYS A 75 14.63 -8.63 7.25
N VAL A 76 13.77 -8.37 8.21
CA VAL A 76 12.66 -7.43 8.11
C VAL A 76 12.66 -6.50 9.30
N LEU A 77 12.61 -5.21 9.04
CA LEU A 77 12.40 -4.19 10.06
C LEU A 77 11.25 -3.29 9.60
N VAL A 78 10.21 -3.22 10.41
CA VAL A 78 9.05 -2.34 10.25
C VAL A 78 9.05 -1.35 11.40
N LEU A 79 9.20 -0.06 11.09
CA LEU A 79 9.38 0.99 12.09
C LEU A 79 10.52 0.70 13.09
N GLY A 80 11.59 0.04 12.58
CA GLY A 80 12.77 -0.33 13.35
C GLY A 80 12.63 -1.61 14.18
N THR A 81 11.47 -2.29 14.15
CA THR A 81 11.19 -3.53 14.91
C THR A 81 11.03 -4.70 13.95
N ASP A 82 11.52 -5.88 14.33
CA ASP A 82 11.21 -7.12 13.61
C ASP A 82 9.74 -7.50 13.88
N PRO A 83 8.90 -7.68 12.84
CA PRO A 83 7.48 -8.02 13.02
C PRO A 83 7.22 -9.26 13.88
N GLU A 84 8.13 -10.24 13.88
CA GLU A 84 8.00 -11.44 14.73
C GLU A 84 8.19 -11.16 16.22
N CYS A 85 8.73 -9.99 16.57
CA CYS A 85 8.94 -9.52 17.94
C CYS A 85 8.06 -8.31 18.27
N GLY A 86 7.12 -7.94 17.40
CA GLY A 86 6.24 -6.79 17.57
C GLY A 86 5.27 -6.97 18.73
N ASP A 87 5.18 -5.98 19.62
CA ASP A 87 4.21 -5.90 20.69
C ASP A 87 2.97 -5.08 20.27
N GLU A 88 1.95 -5.00 21.14
CA GLU A 88 0.74 -4.22 20.88
C GLU A 88 1.03 -2.73 20.60
N ARG A 89 2.07 -2.16 21.22
CA ARG A 89 2.48 -0.76 20.99
C ARG A 89 3.09 -0.58 19.62
N TRP A 90 3.84 -1.56 19.15
CA TRP A 90 4.36 -1.57 17.79
C TRP A 90 3.22 -1.74 16.78
N GLN A 91 2.28 -2.66 17.02
CA GLN A 91 1.10 -2.85 16.17
C GLN A 91 0.24 -1.59 16.09
N ALA A 92 0.10 -0.85 17.19
CA ALA A 92 -0.67 0.40 17.22
C ALA A 92 -0.06 1.54 16.35
N ARG A 93 1.21 1.40 15.93
CA ARG A 93 1.89 2.33 15.00
C ARG A 93 1.67 1.97 13.54
N ILE A 94 1.01 0.84 13.26
CA ILE A 94 0.77 0.31 11.93
C ILE A 94 -0.74 0.33 11.67
N GLY A 95 -1.13 0.87 10.53
CA GLY A 95 -2.51 0.78 10.02
C GLY A 95 -2.63 -0.37 9.03
N MET A 96 -3.75 -1.09 9.08
CA MET A 96 -4.05 -2.17 8.16
C MET A 96 -5.42 -1.92 7.52
N VAL A 97 -5.48 -1.99 6.19
CA VAL A 97 -6.73 -1.94 5.43
C VAL A 97 -6.89 -3.28 4.72
N LEU A 98 -7.53 -4.21 5.40
CA LEU A 98 -7.72 -5.58 4.92
C LEU A 98 -8.79 -5.65 3.84
N GLN A 99 -8.74 -6.69 3.01
CA GLN A 99 -9.70 -6.93 1.92
C GLN A 99 -11.14 -7.16 2.44
N SER A 100 -11.29 -7.73 3.63
CA SER A 100 -12.59 -7.89 4.31
C SER A 100 -12.42 -7.87 5.82
N TRP A 101 -13.27 -7.12 6.50
CA TRP A 101 -13.40 -7.15 7.95
C TRP A 101 -14.65 -7.94 8.34
N GLY A 102 -14.49 -8.92 9.21
CA GLY A 102 -15.61 -9.60 9.89
C GLY A 102 -16.12 -8.72 11.05
N ASP A 103 -17.08 -8.31 11.18
CA ASP A 103 -18.42 -7.92 11.32
C ASP A 103 -18.87 -7.31 12.66
N HIS A 104 -18.89 -5.97 12.69
CA HIS A 104 -19.72 -5.23 13.65
C HIS A 104 -20.97 -4.62 12.97
N ARG A 105 -21.67 -5.38 12.11
CA ARG A 105 -22.79 -4.91 11.25
C ARG A 105 -23.88 -4.15 12.00
N ARG A 106 -24.09 -4.46 13.28
CA ARG A 106 -25.12 -3.84 14.13
C ARG A 106 -24.67 -2.52 14.75
N TRP A 107 -23.38 -2.24 14.80
CA TRP A 107 -22.84 -1.01 15.37
C TRP A 107 -23.00 0.16 14.39
N SER A 108 -23.08 1.39 14.93
CA SER A 108 -22.93 2.57 14.07
C SER A 108 -21.46 2.80 13.74
N VAL A 109 -21.21 3.49 12.62
CA VAL A 109 -19.86 3.88 12.20
C VAL A 109 -19.13 4.61 13.34
N ARG A 110 -19.77 5.60 13.94
CA ARG A 110 -19.21 6.37 15.07
C ARG A 110 -18.90 5.50 16.28
N THR A 111 -19.81 4.57 16.63
CA THR A 111 -19.61 3.69 17.80
C THR A 111 -18.37 2.82 17.61
N LEU A 112 -18.17 2.24 16.42
CA LEU A 112 -16.99 1.44 16.12
C LEU A 112 -15.71 2.27 16.22
N LEU A 113 -15.67 3.44 15.57
CA LEU A 113 -14.49 4.29 15.59
C LEU A 113 -14.17 4.80 17.00
N ALA A 114 -15.18 5.20 17.79
CA ALA A 114 -14.98 5.63 19.17
C ALA A 114 -14.43 4.49 20.06
N HIS A 115 -14.92 3.27 19.87
CA HIS A 115 -14.42 2.10 20.58
C HIS A 115 -12.95 1.82 20.26
N LEU A 116 -12.60 1.84 18.99
CA LEU A 116 -11.21 1.64 18.55
C LEU A 116 -10.30 2.78 19.03
N THR A 117 -10.75 4.04 18.95
CA THR A 117 -10.01 5.20 19.46
C THR A 117 -9.73 5.04 20.97
N ALA A 118 -10.70 4.60 21.76
CA ALA A 118 -10.51 4.34 23.18
C ALA A 118 -9.49 3.22 23.43
N HIS A 119 -9.54 2.14 22.65
CA HIS A 119 -8.57 1.04 22.74
C HIS A 119 -7.14 1.51 22.41
N TYR A 120 -6.96 2.24 21.32
CA TYR A 120 -5.63 2.72 20.89
C TYR A 120 -5.07 3.84 21.79
N SER A 121 -5.91 4.58 22.52
CA SER A 121 -5.47 5.72 23.35
C SER A 121 -4.43 5.36 24.42
N GLY A 122 -4.46 4.12 24.92
CA GLY A 122 -3.47 3.61 25.88
C GLY A 122 -2.19 3.06 25.24
N LEU A 123 -2.18 2.81 23.94
CA LEU A 123 -1.11 2.16 23.21
C LEU A 123 -0.24 3.13 22.42
N VAL A 124 -0.85 4.18 21.83
CA VAL A 124 -0.16 5.15 20.98
C VAL A 124 0.62 6.14 21.84
N PRO A 125 1.96 6.26 21.63
CA PRO A 125 2.75 7.20 22.40
C PRO A 125 2.45 8.66 22.04
N SER A 126 2.41 9.52 23.05
CA SER A 126 2.47 10.97 22.85
C SER A 126 3.82 11.34 22.19
N PRO A 127 3.91 12.29 21.23
CA PRO A 127 2.88 13.29 20.91
C PRO A 127 1.91 12.92 19.78
N ARG A 128 2.03 11.74 19.13
CA ARG A 128 1.16 11.41 17.99
C ARG A 128 -0.31 11.31 18.40
N GLY A 129 -0.60 10.66 19.53
CA GLY A 129 -1.95 10.43 19.98
C GLY A 129 -2.80 9.62 18.99
N VAL A 130 -4.06 9.42 19.32
CA VAL A 130 -5.05 8.80 18.42
C VAL A 130 -5.81 9.87 17.65
N GLN A 131 -6.38 9.50 16.50
CA GLN A 131 -7.20 10.40 15.69
C GLN A 131 -8.51 10.76 16.41
N ASN A 132 -8.95 12.00 16.27
CA ASN A 132 -10.28 12.41 16.69
C ASN A 132 -11.34 11.80 15.76
N VAL A 133 -12.41 11.22 16.32
CA VAL A 133 -13.44 10.51 15.54
C VAL A 133 -14.12 11.41 14.51
N ASP A 134 -14.39 12.68 14.84
CA ASP A 134 -15.05 13.61 13.90
C ASP A 134 -14.12 13.99 12.75
N GLN A 135 -12.85 14.28 13.06
CA GLN A 135 -11.83 14.54 12.03
C GLN A 135 -11.61 13.32 11.12
N LEU A 136 -11.64 12.12 11.71
CA LEU A 136 -11.48 10.88 10.96
C LEU A 136 -12.68 10.63 10.01
N LEU A 137 -13.92 10.86 10.51
CA LEU A 137 -15.13 10.76 9.71
C LEU A 137 -15.14 11.78 8.56
N GLU A 138 -14.68 13.00 8.81
CA GLU A 138 -14.52 14.04 7.80
C GLU A 138 -13.47 13.64 6.75
N ALA A 139 -12.30 13.21 7.20
CA ALA A 139 -11.18 12.82 6.33
C ALA A 139 -11.56 11.69 5.36
N VAL A 140 -12.39 10.72 5.80
CA VAL A 140 -12.85 9.62 4.93
C VAL A 140 -14.20 9.90 4.26
N GLY A 141 -14.81 11.08 4.48
CA GLY A 141 -16.09 11.48 3.87
C GLY A 141 -17.27 10.65 4.35
N LEU A 142 -17.32 10.27 5.63
CA LEU A 142 -18.39 9.49 6.26
C LEU A 142 -19.17 10.25 7.35
N THR A 143 -19.03 11.57 7.44
CA THR A 143 -19.70 12.40 8.46
C THR A 143 -21.21 12.21 8.42
N ALA A 144 -21.85 12.20 7.25
CA ALA A 144 -23.28 11.98 7.09
C ALA A 144 -23.73 10.56 7.45
N GLN A 145 -22.81 9.58 7.46
CA GLN A 145 -23.08 8.18 7.80
C GLN A 145 -22.69 7.83 9.25
N ALA A 146 -22.22 8.78 10.03
CA ALA A 146 -21.68 8.55 11.38
C ALA A 146 -22.59 7.69 12.27
N HIS A 147 -23.91 7.93 12.23
CA HIS A 147 -24.90 7.21 13.02
C HIS A 147 -25.56 6.03 12.29
N ARG A 148 -25.20 5.79 11.01
CA ARG A 148 -25.73 4.68 10.24
C ARG A 148 -25.09 3.37 10.69
N ARG A 149 -25.88 2.27 10.68
CA ARG A 149 -25.34 0.93 10.96
C ARG A 149 -24.39 0.49 9.85
N ILE A 150 -23.28 -0.13 10.25
CA ILE A 150 -22.24 -0.58 9.33
C ILE A 150 -22.80 -1.52 8.25
N GLY A 151 -23.75 -2.41 8.63
CA GLY A 151 -24.40 -3.30 7.67
C GLY A 151 -25.30 -2.62 6.63
N GLN A 152 -25.52 -1.31 6.74
CA GLN A 152 -26.32 -0.50 5.79
C GLN A 152 -25.47 0.37 4.88
N LEU A 153 -24.14 0.31 5.00
CA LEU A 153 -23.21 1.04 4.16
C LEU A 153 -23.14 0.40 2.76
N SER A 154 -22.98 1.23 1.73
CA SER A 154 -22.58 0.74 0.41
C SER A 154 -21.15 0.19 0.44
N GLY A 155 -20.76 -0.60 -0.58
CA GLY A 155 -19.42 -1.15 -0.69
C GLY A 155 -18.32 -0.07 -0.59
N GLY A 156 -18.47 1.04 -1.32
CA GLY A 156 -17.54 2.17 -1.26
C GLY A 156 -17.53 2.87 0.11
N GLN A 157 -18.69 3.05 0.77
CA GLN A 157 -18.75 3.59 2.13
C GLN A 157 -18.10 2.65 3.14
N ARG A 158 -18.29 1.34 2.97
CA ARG A 158 -17.64 0.34 3.80
C ARG A 158 -16.13 0.42 3.66
N ARG A 159 -15.61 0.54 2.44
CA ARG A 159 -14.16 0.64 2.20
C ARG A 159 -13.55 1.91 2.79
N ARG A 160 -14.28 3.02 2.74
CA ARG A 160 -13.88 4.27 3.44
C ARG A 160 -13.82 4.09 4.96
N LEU A 161 -14.74 3.30 5.53
CA LEU A 161 -14.69 2.93 6.95
C LEU A 161 -13.48 2.04 7.25
N ASP A 162 -13.11 1.09 6.38
CA ASP A 162 -11.94 0.25 6.57
C ASP A 162 -10.65 1.09 6.58
N VAL A 163 -10.56 2.12 5.73
CA VAL A 163 -9.46 3.12 5.80
C VAL A 163 -9.49 3.89 7.11
N ALA A 164 -10.67 4.35 7.55
CA ALA A 164 -10.79 5.05 8.83
C ALA A 164 -10.31 4.19 10.00
N ILE A 165 -10.64 2.90 10.00
CA ILE A 165 -10.17 1.93 11.01
C ILE A 165 -8.64 1.85 11.00
N GLY A 166 -8.02 1.74 9.82
CA GLY A 166 -6.56 1.72 9.68
C GLY A 166 -5.88 3.01 10.16
N LEU A 167 -6.58 4.13 10.17
CA LEU A 167 -6.06 5.44 10.57
C LEU A 167 -6.29 5.80 12.05
N VAL A 168 -7.14 5.07 12.78
CA VAL A 168 -7.52 5.40 14.17
C VAL A 168 -6.31 5.65 15.07
N GLY A 169 -5.31 4.79 15.00
CA GLY A 169 -4.06 4.89 15.78
C GLY A 169 -3.11 5.99 15.33
N ASN A 170 -3.47 6.82 14.34
CA ASN A 170 -2.55 7.78 13.73
C ASN A 170 -1.21 7.12 13.31
N PRO A 171 -1.26 6.09 12.46
CA PRO A 171 -0.14 5.21 12.20
C PRO A 171 1.02 5.92 11.47
N GLU A 172 2.22 5.39 11.65
CA GLU A 172 3.43 5.83 10.94
C GLU A 172 3.59 5.11 9.58
N LEU A 173 2.98 3.93 9.47
CA LEU A 173 2.94 3.11 8.25
C LEU A 173 1.56 2.48 8.10
N ILE A 174 1.01 2.50 6.90
CA ILE A 174 -0.25 1.82 6.57
C ILE A 174 -0.06 0.85 5.42
N PHE A 175 -0.65 -0.34 5.56
CA PHE A 175 -0.72 -1.36 4.52
C PHE A 175 -2.11 -1.39 3.90
N LEU A 176 -2.18 -1.47 2.56
CA LEU A 176 -3.42 -1.56 1.79
C LEU A 176 -3.31 -2.75 0.84
N ASP A 177 -3.97 -3.85 1.15
CA ASP A 177 -3.92 -5.04 0.29
C ASP A 177 -5.07 -5.01 -0.73
N GLU A 178 -4.70 -4.82 -2.00
CA GLU A 178 -5.61 -4.70 -3.17
C GLU A 178 -6.85 -3.84 -2.88
N PRO A 179 -6.67 -2.57 -2.51
CA PRO A 179 -7.71 -1.77 -1.85
C PRO A 179 -8.93 -1.46 -2.72
N THR A 180 -8.82 -1.52 -4.04
CA THR A 180 -9.90 -1.19 -4.99
C THR A 180 -10.48 -2.39 -5.73
N THR A 181 -10.07 -3.60 -5.35
CA THR A 181 -10.60 -4.83 -5.97
C THR A 181 -12.12 -4.91 -5.83
N GLY A 182 -12.81 -5.10 -6.95
CA GLY A 182 -14.28 -5.19 -7.00
C GLY A 182 -15.02 -3.85 -6.98
N PHE A 183 -14.33 -2.72 -7.08
CA PHE A 183 -14.97 -1.40 -7.20
C PHE A 183 -15.42 -1.11 -8.62
N ASP A 184 -16.57 -0.44 -8.74
CA ASP A 184 -16.92 0.27 -9.95
C ASP A 184 -15.97 1.46 -10.19
N PRO A 185 -15.93 2.04 -11.41
CA PRO A 185 -15.01 3.13 -11.74
C PRO A 185 -15.16 4.38 -10.86
N GLU A 186 -16.39 4.74 -10.48
CA GLU A 186 -16.68 5.91 -9.65
C GLU A 186 -16.18 5.71 -8.22
N ALA A 187 -16.50 4.56 -7.60
CA ALA A 187 -16.02 4.21 -6.26
C ALA A 187 -14.49 4.15 -6.21
N ARG A 188 -13.86 3.60 -7.26
CA ARG A 188 -12.40 3.55 -7.39
C ARG A 188 -11.79 4.95 -7.44
N ALA A 189 -12.31 5.84 -8.30
CA ALA A 189 -11.83 7.21 -8.40
C ALA A 189 -11.95 7.96 -7.07
N ALA A 190 -13.09 7.84 -6.40
CA ALA A 190 -13.33 8.44 -5.09
C ALA A 190 -12.39 7.90 -4.01
N PHE A 191 -12.04 6.60 -4.06
CA PHE A 191 -11.08 5.99 -3.16
C PHE A 191 -9.65 6.47 -3.44
N HIS A 192 -9.25 6.59 -4.71
CA HIS A 192 -7.94 7.15 -5.08
C HIS A 192 -7.76 8.57 -4.55
N GLU A 193 -8.77 9.43 -4.66
CA GLU A 193 -8.71 10.79 -4.10
C GLU A 193 -8.56 10.76 -2.57
N LEU A 194 -9.26 9.86 -1.88
CA LEU A 194 -9.09 9.68 -0.44
C LEU A 194 -7.65 9.32 -0.08
N ILE A 195 -7.07 8.28 -0.70
CA ILE A 195 -5.69 7.86 -0.42
C ILE A 195 -4.69 8.97 -0.74
N ARG A 196 -4.88 9.69 -1.86
CA ARG A 196 -4.05 10.85 -2.19
C ARG A 196 -4.13 11.96 -1.15
N SER A 197 -5.32 12.24 -0.62
CA SER A 197 -5.49 13.28 0.40
C SER A 197 -4.72 12.95 1.68
N ILE A 198 -4.72 11.67 2.09
CA ILE A 198 -3.96 11.17 3.23
C ILE A 198 -2.45 11.21 2.94
N ALA A 199 -2.03 10.75 1.77
CA ALA A 199 -0.63 10.73 1.35
C ALA A 199 0.01 12.14 1.29
N ARG A 200 -0.76 13.15 0.86
CA ARG A 200 -0.27 14.55 0.80
C ARG A 200 0.19 15.11 2.15
N GLN A 201 -0.32 14.59 3.25
CA GLN A 201 0.10 15.00 4.59
C GLN A 201 1.51 14.54 4.94
N ARG A 202 2.08 13.58 4.21
CA ARG A 202 3.44 13.02 4.40
C ARG A 202 3.76 12.58 5.84
N SER A 203 2.75 12.42 6.67
CA SER A 203 2.89 11.99 8.07
C SER A 203 2.91 10.47 8.22
N THR A 204 2.39 9.75 7.23
CA THR A 204 2.22 8.29 7.21
C THR A 204 2.83 7.72 5.94
N ALA A 205 3.74 6.76 6.08
CA ALA A 205 4.21 5.97 4.94
C ALA A 205 3.12 4.98 4.51
N MET A 206 3.08 4.60 3.24
CA MET A 206 2.09 3.65 2.73
C MET A 206 2.73 2.57 1.87
N VAL A 207 2.27 1.35 2.03
CA VAL A 207 2.56 0.26 1.10
C VAL A 207 1.22 -0.26 0.60
N LEU A 208 0.98 -0.15 -0.70
CA LEU A 208 -0.22 -0.70 -1.33
C LEU A 208 0.14 -1.83 -2.27
N THR A 209 -0.65 -2.90 -2.29
CA THR A 209 -0.55 -3.93 -3.31
C THR A 209 -1.57 -3.70 -4.40
N THR A 210 -1.19 -3.94 -5.63
CA THR A 210 -2.10 -3.88 -6.77
C THR A 210 -1.60 -4.75 -7.92
N HIS A 211 -2.50 -5.11 -8.82
CA HIS A 211 -2.16 -5.68 -10.13
C HIS A 211 -2.43 -4.68 -11.27
N ASP A 212 -2.93 -3.48 -10.94
CA ASP A 212 -3.24 -2.41 -11.90
C ASP A 212 -2.13 -1.36 -11.91
N LEU A 213 -1.45 -1.23 -13.04
CA LEU A 213 -0.38 -0.24 -13.22
C LEU A 213 -0.91 1.19 -13.10
N THR A 214 -2.11 1.45 -13.58
CA THR A 214 -2.74 2.79 -13.51
C THR A 214 -2.96 3.20 -12.06
N GLU A 215 -3.40 2.28 -11.20
CA GLU A 215 -3.54 2.54 -9.76
C GLU A 215 -2.19 2.86 -9.12
N ALA A 216 -1.15 2.06 -9.44
CA ALA A 216 0.21 2.31 -8.95
C ALA A 216 0.74 3.68 -9.38
N GLU A 217 0.53 4.08 -10.64
CA GLU A 217 0.92 5.40 -11.18
C GLU A 217 0.20 6.55 -10.49
N LEU A 218 -1.08 6.37 -10.21
CA LEU A 218 -1.90 7.41 -9.62
C LEU A 218 -1.60 7.65 -8.14
N LEU A 219 -1.19 6.63 -7.40
CA LEU A 219 -1.13 6.67 -5.93
C LEU A 219 0.29 6.68 -5.38
N ALA A 220 1.27 6.06 -6.06
CA ALA A 220 2.57 5.79 -5.48
C ALA A 220 3.67 6.77 -5.94
N ASP A 221 4.57 7.10 -5.02
CA ASP A 221 5.81 7.81 -5.33
C ASP A 221 6.80 6.88 -6.04
N SER A 222 6.79 5.58 -5.70
CA SER A 222 7.61 4.55 -6.34
C SER A 222 6.87 3.21 -6.42
N VAL A 223 7.24 2.41 -7.43
CA VAL A 223 6.66 1.10 -7.69
C VAL A 223 7.75 0.05 -7.57
N ALA A 224 7.43 -1.07 -6.90
CA ALA A 224 8.23 -2.29 -6.86
C ALA A 224 7.45 -3.40 -7.59
N ILE A 225 8.02 -3.95 -8.66
CA ILE A 225 7.36 -4.99 -9.46
C ILE A 225 7.77 -6.36 -8.92
N LEU A 226 6.80 -7.08 -8.34
CA LEU A 226 6.98 -8.43 -7.79
C LEU A 226 6.50 -9.49 -8.79
N VAL A 227 7.41 -10.36 -9.21
CA VAL A 227 7.13 -11.48 -10.12
C VAL A 227 7.76 -12.76 -9.56
N SER A 228 6.97 -13.81 -9.44
CA SER A 228 7.43 -15.12 -8.95
C SER A 228 8.28 -15.05 -7.68
N GLY A 229 7.86 -14.21 -6.72
CA GLY A 229 8.50 -14.05 -5.43
C GLY A 229 9.79 -13.21 -5.42
N ARG A 230 10.08 -12.44 -6.49
CA ARG A 230 11.23 -11.54 -6.58
C ARG A 230 10.84 -10.16 -7.05
N ILE A 231 11.47 -9.12 -6.51
CA ILE A 231 11.36 -7.77 -7.09
C ILE A 231 12.28 -7.71 -8.32
N VAL A 232 11.65 -7.58 -9.50
CA VAL A 232 12.36 -7.54 -10.79
C VAL A 232 12.68 -6.12 -11.25
N ALA A 233 11.92 -5.13 -10.77
CA ALA A 233 12.16 -3.71 -11.05
C ALA A 233 11.66 -2.85 -9.90
N ARG A 234 12.32 -1.72 -9.66
CA ARG A 234 11.91 -0.69 -8.70
C ARG A 234 12.29 0.69 -9.20
N GLY A 235 11.42 1.66 -8.98
CA GLY A 235 11.62 3.07 -9.32
C GLY A 235 10.31 3.79 -9.48
N THR A 236 10.35 5.04 -9.95
CA THR A 236 9.14 5.72 -10.43
C THR A 236 8.64 5.01 -11.70
N THR A 237 7.35 5.12 -12.00
CA THR A 237 6.77 4.54 -13.22
C THR A 237 7.50 5.01 -14.46
N GLU A 238 7.89 6.29 -14.53
CA GLU A 238 8.70 6.84 -15.62
C GLU A 238 10.09 6.19 -15.73
N THR A 239 10.74 5.93 -14.57
CA THR A 239 12.07 5.31 -14.55
C THR A 239 11.99 3.85 -14.98
N ILE A 240 10.95 3.13 -14.55
CA ILE A 240 10.70 1.74 -14.94
C ILE A 240 10.38 1.68 -16.42
N ALA A 241 9.50 2.56 -16.94
CA ALA A 241 9.17 2.62 -18.36
C ALA A 241 10.40 2.90 -19.23
N ARG A 242 11.28 3.82 -18.81
CA ARG A 242 12.55 4.11 -19.53
C ARG A 242 13.55 2.95 -19.53
N LYS A 243 13.72 2.26 -18.40
CA LYS A 243 14.68 1.14 -18.28
C LYS A 243 14.19 -0.12 -18.97
N HIS A 244 12.89 -0.33 -19.00
CA HIS A 244 12.23 -1.47 -19.61
C HIS A 244 11.37 -0.96 -20.78
N SER A 245 11.97 -0.16 -21.68
CA SER A 245 11.33 0.24 -22.92
C SER A 245 11.01 -1.03 -23.72
N TRP A 246 9.94 -1.66 -23.29
CA TRP A 246 9.22 -2.65 -24.04
C TRP A 246 8.67 -1.86 -25.21
N GLY A 247 9.40 -1.91 -26.30
CA GLY A 247 9.00 -1.15 -27.47
C GLY A 247 7.55 -1.47 -27.80
N THR A 248 6.78 -0.45 -28.06
CA THR A 248 5.41 -0.62 -28.53
C THR A 248 5.47 -1.46 -29.81
N ARG A 249 4.79 -2.60 -29.81
CA ARG A 249 4.68 -3.39 -31.04
C ARG A 249 3.71 -2.67 -31.97
N VAL A 250 4.23 -2.00 -32.97
CA VAL A 250 3.45 -1.43 -34.05
C VAL A 250 3.26 -2.50 -35.13
N SER A 251 2.01 -2.80 -35.45
CA SER A 251 1.66 -3.72 -36.54
C SER A 251 0.97 -2.94 -37.64
N TRP A 252 1.35 -3.19 -38.88
CA TRP A 252 0.75 -2.56 -40.07
C TRP A 252 0.59 -3.59 -41.18
N ARG A 253 -0.31 -3.33 -42.10
CA ARG A 253 -0.56 -4.16 -43.26
C ARG A 253 -0.06 -3.45 -44.51
N GLU A 254 0.73 -4.15 -45.31
CA GLU A 254 1.24 -3.69 -46.60
C GLU A 254 1.04 -4.81 -47.62
N HIS A 255 0.33 -4.56 -48.72
CA HIS A 255 0.01 -5.55 -49.77
C HIS A 255 -0.48 -6.91 -49.21
N GLU A 256 -1.49 -6.88 -48.34
CA GLU A 256 -2.07 -8.06 -47.65
C GLU A 256 -1.16 -8.79 -46.66
N ARG A 257 0.08 -8.39 -46.51
CA ARG A 257 0.99 -8.95 -45.51
C ARG A 257 1.00 -8.15 -44.23
N LEU A 258 0.93 -8.83 -43.12
CA LEU A 258 1.01 -8.24 -41.79
C LEU A 258 2.48 -8.13 -41.38
N TYR A 259 2.92 -6.93 -41.09
CA TYR A 259 4.24 -6.63 -40.51
C TYR A 259 4.08 -6.20 -39.08
N SER A 260 5.09 -6.46 -38.27
CA SER A 260 5.17 -5.91 -36.91
C SER A 260 6.60 -5.57 -36.55
N LYS A 261 6.76 -4.47 -35.83
CA LYS A 261 8.05 -4.04 -35.29
C LYS A 261 7.87 -3.51 -33.88
N THR A 262 8.76 -3.90 -32.99
CA THR A 262 8.82 -3.32 -31.65
C THR A 262 9.70 -2.09 -31.68
N VAL A 263 9.15 -0.93 -31.29
CA VAL A 263 9.82 0.38 -31.31
C VAL A 263 9.74 1.03 -29.94
N SER A 264 10.79 1.73 -29.53
CA SER A 264 10.85 2.45 -28.25
C SER A 264 9.89 3.65 -28.21
N GLU A 265 9.63 4.28 -29.35
CA GLU A 265 8.70 5.40 -29.50
C GLU A 265 7.77 5.12 -30.67
N SER A 266 6.49 4.88 -30.37
CA SER A 266 5.50 4.52 -31.40
C SER A 266 5.07 5.70 -32.27
N VAL A 267 4.90 6.88 -31.68
CA VAL A 267 4.37 8.06 -32.41
C VAL A 267 5.32 8.53 -33.52
N PRO A 268 6.63 8.74 -33.28
CA PRO A 268 7.56 9.08 -34.36
C PRO A 268 7.63 8.00 -35.43
N PHE A 269 7.68 6.71 -35.01
CA PHE A 269 7.74 5.59 -35.96
C PHE A 269 6.49 5.48 -36.84
N VAL A 270 5.29 5.63 -36.27
CA VAL A 270 4.02 5.60 -37.04
C VAL A 270 3.95 6.78 -38.00
N ARG A 271 4.39 7.97 -37.55
CA ARG A 271 4.46 9.17 -38.41
C ARG A 271 5.42 8.98 -39.60
N ASP A 272 6.61 8.46 -39.34
CA ASP A 272 7.61 8.18 -40.38
C ASP A 272 7.10 7.10 -41.33
N LEU A 273 6.48 6.03 -40.80
CA LEU A 273 5.92 4.96 -41.60
C LEU A 273 4.79 5.45 -42.52
N SER A 274 3.90 6.33 -42.03
CA SER A 274 2.79 6.90 -42.81
C SER A 274 3.28 7.89 -43.89
N LEU A 275 4.42 8.56 -43.66
CA LEU A 275 5.02 9.47 -44.64
C LEU A 275 5.77 8.70 -45.75
N THR A 276 6.41 7.59 -45.40
CA THR A 276 7.22 6.80 -46.34
C THR A 276 6.42 5.74 -47.10
N LYS A 277 5.26 5.34 -46.57
CA LYS A 277 4.42 4.27 -47.16
C LYS A 277 2.91 4.68 -47.10
N PRO A 278 2.45 5.52 -48.02
CA PRO A 278 1.09 6.08 -47.96
C PRO A 278 -0.05 5.06 -48.19
N HIS A 279 0.25 3.79 -48.52
CA HIS A 279 -0.73 2.73 -48.81
C HIS A 279 -0.83 1.69 -47.66
N ILE A 280 -0.37 1.99 -46.45
CA ILE A 280 -0.54 1.11 -45.28
C ILE A 280 -1.86 1.41 -44.54
N THR A 281 -2.49 0.34 -44.03
CA THR A 281 -3.65 0.41 -43.13
C THR A 281 -3.31 -0.28 -41.81
#